data_e3f35cdb1ad6b467972ccf028743a40d
#
_entry.id   e3f35cdb1ad6b467972ccf028743a40d
#
_cell.length_a   1.000
_cell.length_b   1.000
_cell.length_c   1.000
_cell.angle_alpha   90.00
_cell.angle_beta   90.00
_cell.angle_gamma   90.00
#
_symmetry.space_group_name_H-M   'P 1'
#
loop_
_entity.id
_entity.type
_entity.pdbx_description
1 polymer ?
#
loop_
_entity_poly.entity_id
_entity_poly.type
_entity_poly.pdbx_seq_one_letter_code
_entity_poly.pdbx_strand_id
1 'polypeptide(L)'
;MHTRRGFTCPNVICGVTSFGCRYLFILGTLFSLLLSSCKNNLDEARLVISRANVNIEKGKKVEINYSDNGVVRIKAIAPTATRFNKDRPYFEFSDGIKILFFNEQHNIESTLTAKYATAYENSHSMTARDSVVVINNKGEILNTDELIWDEDKKIIYSNSFVKIKTPDEIIYGNGMTANENFTGYVIKNITGTIKVKSGEL
;
A
#
# COMPACT_ATOMS: atom_id res chain seq x y z
N MET A 1 -17.22 48.58 86.58
CA MET A 1 -16.39 47.83 87.56
C MET A 1 -15.60 46.77 86.84
N HIS A 2 -14.27 46.86 86.84
CA HIS A 2 -13.24 45.86 86.48
C HIS A 2 -13.23 45.36 84.99
N THR A 3 -12.13 45.17 84.39
CA THR A 3 -10.66 45.48 84.59
C THR A 3 -9.99 45.21 83.21
N ARG A 4 -9.06 46.04 82.85
CA ARG A 4 -8.13 45.82 81.71
C ARG A 4 -7.22 44.62 82.00
N ARG A 5 -6.94 43.80 81.03
CA ARG A 5 -5.65 43.13 80.91
C ARG A 5 -5.14 43.19 79.47
N GLY A 6 -4.07 43.91 79.29
CA GLY A 6 -3.30 43.93 78.07
C GLY A 6 -2.51 42.61 77.99
N PHE A 7 -2.33 42.16 76.79
CA PHE A 7 -1.32 41.18 76.44
C PHE A 7 -0.34 41.79 75.47
N THR A 8 0.86 41.93 75.92
CA THR A 8 2.07 42.30 75.21
C THR A 8 2.46 41.17 74.31
N CYS A 9 2.68 41.48 73.05
CA CYS A 9 3.37 40.59 72.11
C CYS A 9 4.87 40.60 72.38
N PRO A 10 5.53 39.44 72.51
CA PRO A 10 6.97 39.41 72.45
C PRO A 10 7.44 39.46 70.98
N ASN A 11 8.35 40.36 70.70
CA ASN A 11 9.18 40.40 69.51
C ASN A 11 9.95 39.07 69.41
N VAL A 12 9.60 38.23 68.43
CA VAL A 12 10.44 37.12 67.99
C VAL A 12 10.97 37.47 66.60
N ILE A 13 12.21 37.69 66.56
CA ILE A 13 13.14 37.90 65.49
C ILE A 13 12.84 36.96 64.33
N CYS A 14 12.36 37.46 63.19
CA CYS A 14 12.32 36.70 61.97
C CYS A 14 13.48 37.12 61.06
N GLY A 15 14.64 36.65 61.43
CA GLY A 15 15.85 36.70 60.59
C GLY A 15 16.03 35.34 59.92
N VAL A 16 15.13 34.96 58.98
CA VAL A 16 15.34 33.79 58.13
C VAL A 16 15.29 34.28 56.65
N THR A 17 16.48 34.59 56.21
CA THR A 17 17.00 34.50 54.85
C THR A 17 16.00 34.78 53.73
N SER A 18 15.97 36.01 53.30
CA SER A 18 15.33 36.53 52.09
C SER A 18 15.70 35.74 50.79
N PHE A 19 16.70 34.91 50.85
CA PHE A 19 17.16 34.08 49.71
C PHE A 19 16.28 32.86 49.44
N GLY A 20 15.84 32.15 50.45
CA GLY A 20 15.00 30.94 50.28
C GLY A 20 13.61 31.22 49.69
N CYS A 21 12.99 32.35 50.09
CA CYS A 21 11.71 32.77 49.61
C CYS A 21 11.72 33.17 48.13
N ARG A 22 12.81 33.79 47.66
CA ARG A 22 12.99 34.18 46.25
C ARG A 22 13.16 32.92 45.34
N TYR A 23 13.91 31.91 45.79
CA TYR A 23 14.08 30.67 45.04
C TYR A 23 12.77 29.85 44.96
N LEU A 24 11.98 29.88 46.00
CA LEU A 24 10.68 29.19 46.02
C LEU A 24 9.67 29.86 45.08
N PHE A 25 9.69 31.19 44.99
CA PHE A 25 8.88 31.94 44.04
C PHE A 25 9.33 31.71 42.56
N ILE A 26 10.63 31.68 42.31
CA ILE A 26 11.18 31.40 40.97
C ILE A 26 10.84 29.94 40.55
N LEU A 27 10.98 28.97 41.46
CA LEU A 27 10.64 27.58 41.19
C LEU A 27 9.15 27.40 40.93
N GLY A 28 8.29 28.11 41.69
CA GLY A 28 6.82 28.09 41.50
C GLY A 28 6.39 28.73 40.19
N THR A 29 7.01 29.83 39.77
CA THR A 29 6.71 30.45 38.48
C THR A 29 7.22 29.61 37.29
N LEU A 30 8.38 28.95 37.43
CA LEU A 30 8.91 28.05 36.41
C LEU A 30 8.03 26.82 36.27
N PHE A 31 7.52 26.25 37.39
CA PHE A 31 6.58 25.13 37.41
C PHE A 31 5.22 25.52 36.82
N SER A 32 4.74 26.74 37.06
CA SER A 32 3.48 27.25 36.48
C SER A 32 3.55 27.42 34.95
N LEU A 33 4.73 27.76 34.41
CA LEU A 33 4.95 27.85 32.96
C LEU A 33 4.97 26.50 32.25
N LEU A 34 5.27 25.40 32.96
CA LEU A 34 5.23 24.03 32.43
C LEU A 34 3.80 23.48 32.32
N LEU A 35 2.81 24.10 32.98
CA LEU A 35 1.40 23.69 32.93
C LEU A 35 0.62 24.37 31.79
N SER A 36 1.23 25.25 31.01
CA SER A 36 0.62 25.79 29.77
C SER A 36 0.79 24.76 28.62
N SER A 37 0.37 23.53 28.89
CA SER A 37 0.26 22.45 27.91
C SER A 37 -0.71 22.82 26.81
N CYS A 38 -0.30 22.61 25.58
CA CYS A 38 -1.02 22.85 24.33
C CYS A 38 -2.51 22.56 24.47
N LYS A 39 -3.35 23.53 24.20
CA LYS A 39 -4.77 23.30 23.88
C LYS A 39 -4.81 22.59 22.52
N ASN A 40 -4.83 21.26 22.54
CA ASN A 40 -5.24 20.50 21.37
C ASN A 40 -6.68 20.88 21.03
N ASN A 41 -6.84 21.48 19.86
CA ASN A 41 -8.15 21.86 19.35
C ASN A 41 -8.90 20.56 19.00
N LEU A 42 -9.77 20.11 19.92
CA LEU A 42 -10.55 18.87 19.78
C LEU A 42 -11.46 18.92 18.54
N ASP A 43 -11.85 20.12 18.09
CA ASP A 43 -12.66 20.27 16.89
C ASP A 43 -11.84 20.02 15.62
N GLU A 44 -10.58 20.41 15.62
CA GLU A 44 -9.65 20.10 14.52
C GLU A 44 -9.30 18.60 14.48
N ALA A 45 -9.12 17.98 15.65
CA ALA A 45 -8.94 16.52 15.77
C ALA A 45 -10.21 15.76 15.35
N ARG A 46 -11.41 16.25 15.67
CA ARG A 46 -12.69 15.67 15.22
C ARG A 46 -12.88 15.80 13.72
N LEU A 47 -12.46 16.92 13.11
CA LEU A 47 -12.49 17.10 11.66
C LEU A 47 -11.55 16.14 10.94
N VAL A 48 -10.38 15.86 11.52
CA VAL A 48 -9.44 14.86 10.98
C VAL A 48 -10.03 13.46 11.14
N ILE A 49 -10.61 13.12 12.27
CA ILE A 49 -11.28 11.83 12.52
C ILE A 49 -12.52 11.65 11.63
N SER A 50 -13.32 12.69 11.40
CA SER A 50 -14.47 12.61 10.50
C SER A 50 -14.05 12.46 9.03
N ARG A 51 -12.87 12.96 8.65
CA ARG A 51 -12.25 12.69 7.34
C ARG A 51 -11.57 11.32 7.28
N ALA A 52 -11.12 10.78 8.40
CA ALA A 52 -10.53 9.44 8.50
C ALA A 52 -11.57 8.29 8.37
N ASN A 53 -12.87 8.58 8.42
CA ASN A 53 -13.93 7.65 8.00
C ASN A 53 -14.08 7.56 6.47
N VAL A 54 -13.06 7.99 5.72
CA VAL A 54 -13.04 7.79 4.28
C VAL A 54 -12.59 6.34 4.06
N ASN A 55 -13.53 5.49 3.69
CA ASN A 55 -13.28 4.10 3.28
C ASN A 55 -12.45 3.99 1.97
N ILE A 56 -11.75 5.07 1.61
CA ILE A 56 -11.01 5.19 0.34
C ILE A 56 -9.70 5.91 0.60
N GLU A 57 -8.59 5.24 0.26
CA GLU A 57 -7.23 5.79 0.30
C GLU A 57 -6.70 5.88 -1.13
N LYS A 58 -6.07 7.01 -1.51
CA LYS A 58 -5.52 7.21 -2.86
C LYS A 58 -4.02 7.45 -2.81
N GLY A 59 -3.27 6.68 -3.59
CA GLY A 59 -1.85 6.83 -3.81
C GLY A 59 -1.54 7.27 -5.25
N LYS A 60 -0.47 8.03 -5.45
CA LYS A 60 0.10 8.38 -6.77
C LYS A 60 1.52 7.85 -6.88
N LYS A 61 1.92 7.41 -8.07
CA LYS A 61 3.23 6.81 -8.35
C LYS A 61 3.52 5.65 -7.39
N VAL A 62 2.59 4.69 -7.36
CA VAL A 62 2.59 3.59 -6.40
C VAL A 62 3.53 2.49 -6.90
N GLU A 63 4.37 1.98 -6.00
CA GLU A 63 5.15 0.76 -6.19
C GLU A 63 4.83 -0.21 -5.06
N ILE A 64 4.45 -1.44 -5.42
CA ILE A 64 4.14 -2.52 -4.48
C ILE A 64 5.09 -3.67 -4.76
N ASN A 65 5.82 -4.10 -3.74
CA ASN A 65 6.71 -5.26 -3.83
C ASN A 65 6.10 -6.42 -3.05
N TYR A 66 5.94 -7.55 -3.71
CA TYR A 66 5.62 -8.82 -3.08
C TYR A 66 6.89 -9.64 -2.92
N SER A 67 7.15 -10.09 -1.69
CA SER A 67 8.36 -10.85 -1.35
C SER A 67 7.99 -12.20 -0.77
N ASP A 68 8.64 -13.25 -1.24
CA ASP A 68 8.58 -14.59 -0.67
C ASP A 68 9.96 -14.95 -0.08
N ASN A 69 10.00 -15.38 1.19
CA ASN A 69 11.23 -15.70 1.92
C ASN A 69 12.30 -14.58 1.88
N GLY A 70 11.86 -13.31 1.90
CA GLY A 70 12.75 -12.14 1.88
C GLY A 70 13.29 -11.77 0.48
N VAL A 71 12.89 -12.47 -0.56
CA VAL A 71 13.26 -12.18 -1.96
C VAL A 71 12.06 -11.56 -2.67
N VAL A 72 12.24 -10.39 -3.30
CA VAL A 72 11.18 -9.76 -4.10
C VAL A 72 10.92 -10.63 -5.33
N ARG A 73 9.70 -11.12 -5.45
CA ARG A 73 9.23 -11.97 -6.56
C ARG A 73 8.41 -11.19 -7.57
N ILE A 74 7.66 -10.21 -7.11
CA ILE A 74 6.77 -9.41 -7.96
C ILE A 74 6.91 -7.94 -7.58
N LYS A 75 6.98 -7.06 -8.58
CA LYS A 75 6.92 -5.61 -8.42
C LYS A 75 5.80 -5.06 -9.29
N ALA A 76 4.79 -4.46 -8.67
CA ALA A 76 3.72 -3.76 -9.35
C ALA A 76 3.99 -2.25 -9.32
N ILE A 77 3.82 -1.59 -10.46
CA ILE A 77 4.03 -0.15 -10.65
C ILE A 77 2.78 0.41 -11.29
N ALA A 78 2.20 1.44 -10.68
CA ALA A 78 1.00 2.10 -11.21
C ALA A 78 1.07 3.63 -11.02
N PRO A 79 0.53 4.42 -11.97
CA PRO A 79 0.42 5.87 -11.83
C PRO A 79 -0.44 6.27 -10.63
N THR A 80 -1.55 5.54 -10.41
CA THR A 80 -2.45 5.71 -9.27
C THR A 80 -2.92 4.37 -8.72
N ALA A 81 -3.21 4.33 -7.42
CA ALA A 81 -3.89 3.23 -6.78
C ALA A 81 -4.94 3.80 -5.81
N THR A 82 -6.12 3.23 -5.81
CA THR A 82 -7.20 3.54 -4.86
C THR A 82 -7.48 2.31 -4.03
N ARG A 83 -7.31 2.39 -2.72
CA ARG A 83 -7.67 1.35 -1.77
C ARG A 83 -9.07 1.60 -1.25
N PHE A 84 -9.93 0.61 -1.34
CA PHE A 84 -11.29 0.63 -0.82
C PHE A 84 -11.35 -0.23 0.44
N ASN A 85 -11.52 0.41 1.60
CA ASN A 85 -11.69 -0.22 2.91
C ASN A 85 -13.18 -0.58 3.13
N LYS A 86 -13.63 -1.65 2.46
CA LYS A 86 -14.98 -2.22 2.61
C LYS A 86 -14.88 -3.57 3.31
N ASP A 87 -16.00 -4.30 3.44
CA ASP A 87 -16.03 -5.66 4.00
C ASP A 87 -15.06 -6.62 3.28
N ARG A 88 -14.81 -6.37 1.99
CA ARG A 88 -13.76 -7.01 1.20
C ARG A 88 -12.83 -5.93 0.69
N PRO A 89 -11.74 -5.64 1.39
CA PRO A 89 -10.80 -4.60 0.98
C PRO A 89 -10.08 -4.98 -0.31
N TYR A 90 -9.93 -4.00 -1.20
CA TYR A 90 -9.25 -4.19 -2.47
C TYR A 90 -8.57 -2.91 -2.95
N PHE A 91 -7.54 -3.07 -3.75
CA PHE A 91 -6.92 -2.01 -4.53
C PHE A 91 -7.49 -1.97 -5.94
N GLU A 92 -7.67 -0.78 -6.46
CA GLU A 92 -8.04 -0.49 -7.84
C GLU A 92 -6.93 0.34 -8.50
N PHE A 93 -6.53 -0.07 -9.70
CA PHE A 93 -5.54 0.59 -10.55
C PHE A 93 -6.24 1.02 -11.84
N SER A 94 -6.80 2.24 -11.85
CA SER A 94 -7.63 2.75 -12.96
C SER A 94 -6.84 3.37 -14.11
N ASP A 95 -5.59 3.77 -13.87
CA ASP A 95 -4.75 4.48 -14.84
C ASP A 95 -3.65 3.57 -15.43
N GLY A 96 -3.88 2.27 -15.38
CA GLY A 96 -2.96 1.26 -15.85
C GLY A 96 -2.03 0.72 -14.77
N ILE A 97 -1.44 -0.44 -15.07
CA ILE A 97 -0.50 -1.13 -14.21
C ILE A 97 0.58 -1.82 -15.04
N LYS A 98 1.78 -1.88 -14.48
CA LYS A 98 2.89 -2.70 -14.96
C LYS A 98 3.37 -3.60 -13.83
N ILE A 99 3.47 -4.89 -14.10
CA ILE A 99 3.93 -5.89 -13.13
C ILE A 99 5.17 -6.57 -13.68
N LEU A 100 6.22 -6.64 -12.87
CA LEU A 100 7.46 -7.33 -13.16
C LEU A 100 7.52 -8.59 -12.30
N PHE A 101 7.78 -9.73 -12.92
CA PHE A 101 7.99 -11.01 -12.24
C PHE A 101 9.49 -11.34 -12.28
N PHE A 102 10.05 -11.72 -11.14
CA PHE A 102 11.48 -11.98 -10.98
C PHE A 102 11.75 -13.44 -10.65
N ASN A 103 12.88 -13.95 -11.17
CA ASN A 103 13.41 -15.23 -10.75
C ASN A 103 14.23 -15.13 -9.45
N GLU A 104 14.80 -16.25 -9.02
CA GLU A 104 15.63 -16.32 -7.81
C GLU A 104 16.90 -15.48 -7.88
N GLN A 105 17.42 -15.25 -9.09
CA GLN A 105 18.59 -14.42 -9.36
C GLN A 105 18.24 -12.94 -9.53
N HIS A 106 16.96 -12.58 -9.27
CA HIS A 106 16.44 -11.21 -9.40
C HIS A 106 16.46 -10.66 -10.83
N ASN A 107 16.44 -11.54 -11.83
CA ASN A 107 16.24 -11.17 -13.22
C ASN A 107 14.74 -11.16 -13.56
N ILE A 108 14.32 -10.27 -14.46
CA ILE A 108 12.94 -10.21 -14.93
C ILE A 108 12.67 -11.43 -15.82
N GLU A 109 11.73 -12.28 -15.42
CA GLU A 109 11.24 -13.41 -16.20
C GLU A 109 10.07 -13.03 -17.11
N SER A 110 9.17 -12.20 -16.62
CA SER A 110 8.08 -11.69 -17.43
C SER A 110 7.63 -10.30 -16.98
N THR A 111 6.96 -9.61 -17.89
CA THR A 111 6.34 -8.30 -17.65
C THR A 111 4.89 -8.37 -18.09
N LEU A 112 3.97 -7.98 -17.21
CA LEU A 112 2.54 -7.80 -17.51
C LEU A 112 2.22 -6.32 -17.54
N THR A 113 1.42 -5.89 -18.53
CA THR A 113 0.82 -4.56 -18.57
C THR A 113 -0.68 -4.69 -18.81
N ALA A 114 -1.47 -3.81 -18.21
CA ALA A 114 -2.92 -3.72 -18.40
C ALA A 114 -3.39 -2.27 -18.18
N LYS A 115 -4.53 -1.91 -18.74
CA LYS A 115 -5.11 -0.58 -18.53
C LYS A 115 -5.85 -0.47 -17.20
N TYR A 116 -6.33 -1.57 -16.67
CA TYR A 116 -7.09 -1.63 -15.43
C TYR A 116 -6.72 -2.90 -14.63
N ALA A 117 -6.71 -2.79 -13.30
CA ALA A 117 -6.58 -3.97 -12.45
C ALA A 117 -7.26 -3.76 -11.11
N THR A 118 -7.63 -4.88 -10.47
CA THR A 118 -8.10 -4.96 -9.08
C THR A 118 -7.34 -6.03 -8.34
N ALA A 119 -6.92 -5.75 -7.10
CA ALA A 119 -6.26 -6.73 -6.24
C ALA A 119 -7.01 -6.83 -4.91
N TYR A 120 -7.51 -8.01 -4.57
CA TYR A 120 -8.27 -8.27 -3.35
C TYR A 120 -7.33 -8.77 -2.25
N GLU A 121 -7.32 -8.07 -1.10
CA GLU A 121 -6.41 -8.40 0.01
C GLU A 121 -6.76 -9.75 0.67
N ASN A 122 -8.06 -10.05 0.83
CA ASN A 122 -8.51 -11.23 1.57
C ASN A 122 -8.52 -12.53 0.75
N SER A 123 -8.55 -12.44 -0.57
CA SER A 123 -8.60 -13.61 -1.47
C SER A 123 -7.29 -13.85 -2.20
N HIS A 124 -6.24 -13.10 -1.84
CA HIS A 124 -4.92 -13.19 -2.47
C HIS A 124 -5.00 -13.35 -3.99
N SER A 125 -5.87 -12.53 -4.59
CA SER A 125 -6.14 -12.61 -6.02
C SER A 125 -6.10 -11.24 -6.68
N MET A 126 -5.63 -11.21 -7.92
CA MET A 126 -5.59 -10.01 -8.74
C MET A 126 -6.21 -10.29 -10.09
N THR A 127 -6.99 -9.34 -10.59
CA THR A 127 -7.54 -9.38 -11.95
C THR A 127 -7.02 -8.18 -12.72
N ALA A 128 -6.30 -8.43 -13.81
CA ALA A 128 -5.91 -7.44 -14.81
C ALA A 128 -6.88 -7.48 -15.98
N ARG A 129 -7.29 -6.31 -16.48
CA ARG A 129 -8.27 -6.17 -17.55
C ARG A 129 -7.88 -5.09 -18.54
N ASP A 130 -8.52 -5.14 -19.68
CA ASP A 130 -8.40 -4.18 -20.76
C ASP A 130 -6.99 -4.10 -21.36
N SER A 131 -6.83 -4.74 -22.51
CA SER A 131 -5.58 -4.79 -23.26
C SER A 131 -4.43 -5.39 -22.43
N VAL A 132 -4.66 -6.54 -21.82
CA VAL A 132 -3.62 -7.24 -21.07
C VAL A 132 -2.58 -7.79 -22.02
N VAL A 133 -1.32 -7.45 -21.77
CA VAL A 133 -0.16 -7.94 -22.53
C VAL A 133 0.85 -8.51 -21.55
N VAL A 134 1.30 -9.74 -21.80
CA VAL A 134 2.42 -10.36 -21.06
C VAL A 134 3.54 -10.67 -22.03
N ILE A 135 4.76 -10.31 -21.64
CA ILE A 135 5.98 -10.61 -22.41
C ILE A 135 6.92 -11.38 -21.47
N ASN A 136 7.33 -12.58 -21.85
CA ASN A 136 8.31 -13.34 -21.07
C ASN A 136 9.75 -13.18 -21.61
N ASN A 137 10.71 -13.74 -20.89
CA ASN A 137 12.14 -13.68 -21.23
C ASN A 137 12.53 -14.46 -22.50
N LYS A 138 11.62 -15.29 -23.05
CA LYS A 138 11.78 -15.97 -24.35
C LYS A 138 11.29 -15.13 -25.53
N GLY A 139 10.74 -13.93 -25.25
CA GLY A 139 10.15 -13.06 -26.26
C GLY A 139 8.75 -13.49 -26.71
N GLU A 140 8.11 -14.43 -26.01
CA GLU A 140 6.72 -14.81 -26.27
C GLU A 140 5.79 -13.72 -25.73
N ILE A 141 4.74 -13.41 -26.49
CA ILE A 141 3.79 -12.33 -26.20
C ILE A 141 2.39 -12.91 -26.09
N LEU A 142 1.78 -12.80 -24.91
CA LEU A 142 0.36 -13.07 -24.70
C LEU A 142 -0.43 -11.76 -24.81
N ASN A 143 -1.55 -11.81 -25.51
CA ASN A 143 -2.58 -10.76 -25.51
C ASN A 143 -3.91 -11.38 -25.11
N THR A 144 -4.63 -10.72 -24.19
CA THR A 144 -5.97 -11.12 -23.72
C THR A 144 -6.72 -9.91 -23.16
N ASP A 145 -8.02 -10.02 -22.97
CA ASP A 145 -8.82 -8.96 -22.35
C ASP A 145 -8.85 -9.07 -20.83
N GLU A 146 -8.67 -10.26 -20.29
CA GLU A 146 -8.66 -10.49 -18.84
C GLU A 146 -7.61 -11.53 -18.46
N LEU A 147 -6.95 -11.31 -17.34
CA LEU A 147 -6.01 -12.22 -16.73
C LEU A 147 -6.20 -12.22 -15.21
N ILE A 148 -6.33 -13.39 -14.61
CA ILE A 148 -6.53 -13.56 -13.18
C ILE A 148 -5.32 -14.26 -12.60
N TRP A 149 -4.70 -13.67 -11.58
CA TRP A 149 -3.68 -14.29 -10.74
C TRP A 149 -4.31 -14.80 -9.45
N ASP A 150 -4.07 -16.05 -9.13
CA ASP A 150 -4.46 -16.74 -7.92
C ASP A 150 -3.17 -17.09 -7.17
N GLU A 151 -2.85 -16.30 -6.13
CA GLU A 151 -1.62 -16.43 -5.36
C GLU A 151 -1.58 -17.76 -4.61
N ASP A 152 -2.69 -18.19 -4.04
CA ASP A 152 -2.78 -19.43 -3.25
C ASP A 152 -2.47 -20.67 -4.11
N LYS A 153 -2.87 -20.64 -5.37
CA LYS A 153 -2.60 -21.73 -6.34
C LYS A 153 -1.31 -21.52 -7.12
N LYS A 154 -0.67 -20.35 -7.01
CA LYS A 154 0.51 -19.94 -7.79
C LYS A 154 0.30 -20.08 -9.30
N ILE A 155 -0.88 -19.71 -9.77
CA ILE A 155 -1.25 -19.78 -11.19
C ILE A 155 -1.79 -18.45 -11.68
N ILE A 156 -1.62 -18.23 -12.97
CA ILE A 156 -2.29 -17.18 -13.72
C ILE A 156 -3.16 -17.83 -14.76
N TYR A 157 -4.39 -17.36 -14.93
CA TYR A 157 -5.31 -17.92 -15.92
C TYR A 157 -6.19 -16.87 -16.56
N SER A 158 -6.68 -17.18 -17.75
CA SER A 158 -7.71 -16.44 -18.47
C SER A 158 -8.81 -17.40 -18.91
N ASN A 159 -10.05 -16.95 -18.85
CA ASN A 159 -11.20 -17.62 -19.46
C ASN A 159 -11.63 -16.91 -20.75
N SER A 160 -10.97 -15.80 -21.10
CA SER A 160 -11.23 -15.01 -22.29
C SER A 160 -10.41 -15.52 -23.48
N PHE A 161 -10.66 -14.94 -24.66
CA PHE A 161 -9.85 -15.19 -25.84
C PHE A 161 -8.38 -14.81 -25.58
N VAL A 162 -7.47 -15.66 -26.03
CA VAL A 162 -6.04 -15.49 -25.90
C VAL A 162 -5.36 -15.58 -27.28
N LYS A 163 -4.39 -14.72 -27.50
CA LYS A 163 -3.46 -14.78 -28.62
C LYS A 163 -2.05 -14.85 -28.07
N ILE A 164 -1.33 -15.92 -28.37
CA ILE A 164 0.07 -16.07 -27.99
C ILE A 164 0.92 -16.06 -29.25
N LYS A 165 1.87 -15.13 -29.31
CA LYS A 165 2.88 -15.03 -30.33
C LYS A 165 4.19 -15.56 -29.78
N THR A 166 4.74 -16.59 -30.40
CA THR A 166 6.07 -17.12 -30.18
C THR A 166 6.99 -16.72 -31.37
N PRO A 167 8.29 -17.00 -31.35
CA PRO A 167 9.16 -16.83 -32.52
C PRO A 167 8.70 -17.60 -33.76
N ASP A 168 8.06 -18.77 -33.57
CA ASP A 168 7.78 -19.71 -34.64
C ASP A 168 6.29 -19.68 -35.10
N GLU A 169 5.37 -19.28 -34.21
CA GLU A 169 3.95 -19.39 -34.48
C GLU A 169 3.10 -18.39 -33.68
N ILE A 170 1.89 -18.18 -34.15
CA ILE A 170 0.85 -17.47 -33.40
C ILE A 170 -0.27 -18.46 -33.12
N ILE A 171 -0.63 -18.62 -31.85
CA ILE A 171 -1.66 -19.54 -31.38
C ILE A 171 -2.83 -18.72 -30.83
N TYR A 172 -4.04 -19.13 -31.21
CA TYR A 172 -5.29 -18.57 -30.71
C TYR A 172 -6.06 -19.64 -29.94
N GLY A 173 -6.70 -19.22 -28.83
CA GLY A 173 -7.54 -20.12 -28.05
C GLY A 173 -8.52 -19.36 -27.16
N ASN A 174 -9.43 -20.12 -26.53
CA ASN A 174 -10.37 -19.61 -25.54
C ASN A 174 -9.99 -20.17 -24.16
N GLY A 175 -9.30 -19.34 -23.40
CA GLY A 175 -8.77 -19.67 -22.09
C GLY A 175 -7.33 -20.19 -22.11
N MET A 176 -6.66 -19.95 -21.00
CA MET A 176 -5.31 -20.46 -20.72
C MET A 176 -5.07 -20.59 -19.22
N THR A 177 -4.04 -21.35 -18.88
CA THR A 177 -3.47 -21.40 -17.53
C THR A 177 -1.96 -21.40 -17.63
N ALA A 178 -1.28 -20.64 -16.79
CA ALA A 178 0.16 -20.55 -16.71
C ALA A 178 0.61 -20.61 -15.24
N ASN A 179 1.90 -20.90 -15.03
CA ASN A 179 2.52 -20.59 -13.73
C ASN A 179 2.65 -19.07 -13.55
N GLU A 180 2.83 -18.60 -12.30
CA GLU A 180 2.79 -17.17 -11.97
C GLU A 180 3.86 -16.31 -12.67
N ASN A 181 4.98 -16.90 -13.12
CA ASN A 181 6.06 -16.21 -13.82
C ASN A 181 5.99 -16.36 -15.36
N PHE A 182 4.95 -17.01 -15.90
CA PHE A 182 4.74 -17.24 -17.35
C PHE A 182 5.86 -18.01 -18.06
N THR A 183 6.62 -18.82 -17.34
CA THR A 183 7.66 -19.68 -17.96
C THR A 183 7.09 -20.95 -18.61
N GLY A 184 5.87 -21.32 -18.23
CA GLY A 184 5.10 -22.45 -18.80
C GLY A 184 3.61 -22.13 -18.81
N TYR A 185 2.92 -22.48 -19.91
CA TYR A 185 1.49 -22.26 -20.08
C TYR A 185 0.81 -23.37 -20.87
N VAL A 186 -0.49 -23.49 -20.67
CA VAL A 186 -1.39 -24.38 -21.43
C VAL A 186 -2.54 -23.55 -21.99
N ILE A 187 -2.73 -23.60 -23.29
CA ILE A 187 -3.85 -22.94 -23.98
C ILE A 187 -5.02 -23.92 -24.06
N LYS A 188 -6.20 -23.43 -23.72
CA LYS A 188 -7.43 -24.20 -23.80
C LYS A 188 -8.19 -23.88 -25.09
N ASN A 189 -8.92 -24.86 -25.61
CA ASN A 189 -9.80 -24.67 -26.78
C ASN A 189 -9.10 -23.91 -27.91
N ILE A 190 -8.01 -24.46 -28.42
CA ILE A 190 -7.25 -23.86 -29.53
C ILE A 190 -8.17 -23.72 -30.73
N THR A 191 -8.27 -22.50 -31.29
CA THR A 191 -9.12 -22.15 -32.42
C THR A 191 -8.36 -21.94 -33.71
N GLY A 192 -7.03 -21.76 -33.62
CA GLY A 192 -6.17 -21.58 -34.79
C GLY A 192 -4.70 -21.48 -34.43
N THR A 193 -3.84 -21.86 -35.37
CA THR A 193 -2.39 -21.69 -35.28
C THR A 193 -1.87 -21.22 -36.64
N ILE A 194 -1.01 -20.19 -36.63
CA ILE A 194 -0.37 -19.65 -37.82
C ILE A 194 1.14 -19.76 -37.65
N LYS A 195 1.82 -20.48 -38.52
CA LYS A 195 3.30 -20.51 -38.58
C LYS A 195 3.83 -19.18 -39.10
N VAL A 196 4.81 -18.62 -38.40
CA VAL A 196 5.49 -17.37 -38.78
C VAL A 196 6.78 -17.76 -39.52
N LYS A 197 6.96 -17.30 -40.77
CA LYS A 197 8.23 -17.48 -41.46
C LYS A 197 9.26 -16.50 -40.88
N SER A 198 10.47 -17.01 -40.59
CA SER A 198 11.58 -16.18 -40.13
C SER A 198 11.91 -15.12 -41.21
N GLY A 199 11.67 -13.82 -40.90
CA GLY A 199 11.97 -12.68 -41.79
C GLY A 199 10.79 -11.75 -42.07
N GLU A 200 9.57 -12.00 -41.59
CA GLU A 200 8.38 -11.14 -41.79
C GLU A 200 7.93 -10.38 -40.53
N LEU A 201 8.87 -9.98 -39.65
CA LEU A 201 8.58 -9.24 -38.43
C LEU A 201 9.23 -7.87 -38.42
#